data_dfe568492f0e1592e48e812bf1b9a9ee
#
_entry.id   dfe568492f0e1592e48e812bf1b9a9ee
#
_cell.length_a   1.000
_cell.length_b   1.000
_cell.length_c   1.000
_cell.angle_alpha   90.00
_cell.angle_beta   90.00
_cell.angle_gamma   90.00
#
_symmetry.space_group_name_H-M   'P 1'
#
loop_
_entity.id
_entity.type
_entity.pdbx_description
1 polymer ?
#
loop_
_entity_poly.entity_id
_entity_poly.type
_entity_poly.pdbx_seq_one_letter_code
_entity_poly.pdbx_strand_id
1 'polypeptide(L)'
;MTTDGLRNQTPTWRSVLVSVVLLLVPASSAAHDPKGTRPQVETQHAHEHAAVPSEYASMKAPSTIWTDPAVLARGREIYAAKCAACHGDRGAGDGPAAAGLPLKPPSFRDVAMVAEMTDAYWFWRVSEGGRAEPYASKHSTMPAYKDDLSVDDRWAVIAYQHSLSGHVGAHTTAEHSEMAGTRPHPEPRGEAFTGQWTTRDHRWQPRGPWKWAVMRQLPQLYREFNGIDFGHAHLAETLLRTQEPDRIETARLEVVDFIFSSPPVPPDEEQVAPTFNRMAWEVAKAFDWAHIFHRSLYDLFASDKVTDKEAVYRKLLADYLDKPEAITPHRLDHHGALWSFTESKAFRDRFPKFNTQIWAYHWLQAAVYDVQLLGDIKRQQELMPKVIAFYHGYLRRPPVEWRFMPMMPEAAPNFAKQFPEAAAIFDNLHMLHDNFDDILTRPDLFPSLGAKRAAILEILPIYLHRNHGANDRYPDFHEREGQGHAGMDMGPRPPSVHEVLAGTAPPSDQPQPSAPKASGARDKH
;
A
#
# COMPACT_ATOMS: atom_id res chain seq x y z
N MET A 1 72.48 -36.99 4.37
CA MET A 1 73.32 -36.53 3.28
C MET A 1 72.56 -35.51 2.48
N THR A 2 73.02 -34.28 2.70
CA THR A 2 73.13 -33.07 1.85
C THR A 2 71.80 -32.48 1.36
N THR A 3 71.26 -31.46 1.98
CA THR A 3 71.42 -29.99 2.01
C THR A 3 71.65 -29.34 0.64
N ASP A 4 70.78 -28.42 0.28
CA ASP A 4 70.94 -27.14 -0.40
C ASP A 4 69.66 -26.85 -1.21
N GLY A 5 68.99 -25.75 -1.22
CA GLY A 5 69.40 -24.39 -0.95
C GLY A 5 68.41 -23.54 -1.80
N LEU A 6 67.34 -22.99 -1.23
CA LEU A 6 66.33 -22.16 -1.97
C LEU A 6 66.65 -20.70 -1.72
N ARG A 7 67.09 -20.01 -2.76
CA ARG A 7 67.25 -18.56 -2.79
C ARG A 7 65.92 -17.86 -3.08
N ASN A 8 65.65 -16.94 -2.21
CA ASN A 8 64.66 -15.90 -2.37
C ASN A 8 64.92 -15.05 -3.62
N GLN A 9 63.87 -14.86 -4.46
CA GLN A 9 63.82 -13.78 -5.45
C GLN A 9 62.54 -12.97 -5.24
N THR A 10 62.72 -11.74 -4.81
CA THR A 10 61.70 -10.69 -4.76
C THR A 10 61.53 -10.06 -6.14
N PRO A 11 60.33 -9.84 -6.63
CA PRO A 11 60.10 -9.04 -7.84
C PRO A 11 60.06 -7.55 -7.50
N THR A 12 60.88 -6.80 -8.19
CA THR A 12 60.97 -5.33 -8.18
C THR A 12 59.80 -4.72 -8.91
N TRP A 13 59.13 -3.80 -8.24
CA TRP A 13 58.08 -2.97 -8.83
C TRP A 13 58.71 -1.84 -9.65
N ARG A 14 58.48 -1.83 -10.96
CA ARG A 14 58.76 -0.67 -11.83
C ARG A 14 57.62 0.32 -11.71
N SER A 15 57.94 1.50 -11.21
CA SER A 15 57.09 2.67 -11.18
C SER A 15 56.79 3.17 -12.61
N VAL A 16 55.51 3.20 -12.98
CA VAL A 16 55.06 3.89 -14.19
C VAL A 16 54.56 5.25 -13.75
N LEU A 17 55.31 6.27 -14.11
CA LEU A 17 54.91 7.69 -14.00
C LEU A 17 53.86 7.98 -15.07
N VAL A 18 52.61 8.25 -14.64
CA VAL A 18 51.57 8.83 -15.49
C VAL A 18 51.62 10.34 -15.31
N SER A 19 52.06 11.03 -16.34
CA SER A 19 52.04 12.48 -16.40
C SER A 19 50.59 13.01 -16.57
N VAL A 20 50.08 13.68 -15.52
CA VAL A 20 48.80 14.42 -15.61
C VAL A 20 49.10 15.79 -16.17
N VAL A 21 48.66 16.06 -17.38
CA VAL A 21 48.65 17.39 -17.97
C VAL A 21 47.46 18.16 -17.41
N LEU A 22 47.73 19.14 -16.53
CA LEU A 22 46.74 20.11 -16.07
C LEU A 22 46.55 21.17 -17.17
N LEU A 23 45.40 21.17 -17.82
CA LEU A 23 44.95 22.31 -18.65
C LEU A 23 44.35 23.36 -17.72
N LEU A 24 45.04 24.42 -17.51
CA LEU A 24 44.54 25.68 -16.88
C LEU A 24 43.61 26.39 -17.85
N VAL A 25 42.33 26.47 -17.51
CA VAL A 25 41.36 27.35 -18.17
C VAL A 25 41.28 28.63 -17.34
N PRO A 26 41.42 29.84 -17.96
CA PRO A 26 41.36 31.08 -17.20
C PRO A 26 39.93 31.38 -16.74
N ALA A 27 39.77 31.69 -15.46
CA ALA A 27 38.54 32.17 -14.87
C ALA A 27 38.24 33.60 -15.40
N SER A 28 37.18 33.71 -16.20
CA SER A 28 36.62 34.99 -16.58
C SER A 28 35.64 35.43 -15.49
N SER A 29 35.95 36.50 -14.78
CA SER A 29 35.06 37.13 -13.82
C SER A 29 33.97 37.87 -14.59
N ALA A 30 32.76 37.34 -14.60
CA ALA A 30 31.58 38.05 -15.05
C ALA A 30 30.82 38.63 -13.85
N ALA A 31 30.61 39.95 -13.90
CA ALA A 31 29.90 40.73 -12.92
C ALA A 31 28.46 40.24 -12.69
N HIS A 32 28.03 40.30 -11.44
CA HIS A 32 26.69 39.96 -10.98
C HIS A 32 25.69 41.00 -11.50
N ASP A 33 24.77 40.59 -12.38
CA ASP A 33 23.58 41.35 -12.76
C ASP A 33 22.37 40.86 -11.95
N PRO A 34 21.70 41.65 -11.10
CA PRO A 34 20.66 41.20 -10.20
C PRO A 34 19.26 41.07 -10.83
N LYS A 35 19.13 40.94 -12.14
CA LYS A 35 17.85 40.78 -12.86
C LYS A 35 17.86 39.62 -13.88
N GLY A 36 18.44 38.50 -13.52
CA GLY A 36 18.32 37.30 -14.31
C GLY A 36 17.06 36.51 -13.93
N THR A 37 16.02 36.62 -14.75
CA THR A 37 14.89 35.66 -14.81
C THR A 37 15.44 34.24 -14.89
N ARG A 38 15.21 33.44 -13.86
CA ARG A 38 15.45 32.00 -13.92
C ARG A 38 14.67 31.42 -15.10
N PRO A 39 15.25 30.54 -15.93
CA PRO A 39 14.46 29.78 -16.87
C PRO A 39 13.45 28.97 -16.05
N GLN A 40 12.17 29.18 -16.32
CA GLN A 40 11.12 28.28 -15.86
C GLN A 40 11.43 26.93 -16.48
N VAL A 41 11.75 25.93 -15.63
CA VAL A 41 11.64 24.54 -16.00
C VAL A 41 10.14 24.34 -16.23
N GLU A 42 9.77 24.24 -17.49
CA GLU A 42 8.42 23.81 -17.89
C GLU A 42 8.12 22.52 -17.16
N THR A 43 7.23 22.58 -16.18
CA THR A 43 6.52 21.42 -15.65
C THR A 43 5.60 20.94 -16.77
N GLN A 44 6.17 20.12 -17.67
CA GLN A 44 5.39 19.36 -18.63
C GLN A 44 4.65 18.27 -17.86
N HIS A 45 3.40 18.56 -17.53
CA HIS A 45 2.27 17.63 -17.42
C HIS A 45 1.01 18.36 -16.93
N ALA A 46 0.79 19.60 -17.41
CA ALA A 46 -0.57 20.08 -17.55
C ALA A 46 -1.09 19.48 -18.86
N HIS A 47 -1.83 18.40 -18.80
CA HIS A 47 -2.59 17.92 -19.94
C HIS A 47 -3.63 19.01 -20.25
N GLU A 48 -3.43 19.75 -21.33
CA GLU A 48 -4.41 20.70 -21.84
C GLU A 48 -5.59 19.88 -22.37
N HIS A 49 -6.63 19.73 -21.54
CA HIS A 49 -7.82 18.98 -21.91
C HIS A 49 -8.68 19.82 -22.87
N ALA A 50 -9.07 19.19 -23.95
CA ALA A 50 -9.94 19.83 -24.93
C ALA A 50 -11.30 20.17 -24.30
N ALA A 51 -11.81 21.37 -24.57
CA ALA A 51 -13.14 21.77 -24.15
C ALA A 51 -14.20 20.86 -24.78
N VAL A 52 -15.13 20.37 -23.96
CA VAL A 52 -16.23 19.53 -24.43
C VAL A 52 -17.17 20.39 -25.27
N PRO A 53 -17.52 19.99 -26.51
CA PRO A 53 -18.49 20.70 -27.31
C PRO A 53 -19.84 20.87 -26.62
N SER A 54 -20.52 22.01 -26.87
CA SER A 54 -21.77 22.37 -26.18
C SER A 54 -22.86 21.30 -26.30
N GLU A 55 -22.89 20.56 -27.39
CA GLU A 55 -23.85 19.46 -27.64
C GLU A 55 -23.67 18.27 -26.69
N TYR A 56 -22.46 18.10 -26.12
CA TYR A 56 -22.16 17.05 -25.13
C TYR A 56 -22.09 17.58 -23.70
N ALA A 57 -22.04 18.88 -23.49
CA ALA A 57 -21.77 19.50 -22.19
C ALA A 57 -22.76 19.11 -21.08
N SER A 58 -23.99 18.72 -21.44
CA SER A 58 -25.02 18.26 -20.49
C SER A 58 -25.07 16.74 -20.29
N MET A 59 -24.20 15.97 -20.97
CA MET A 59 -24.20 14.52 -20.86
C MET A 59 -23.72 14.09 -19.47
N LYS A 60 -24.55 13.30 -18.79
CA LYS A 60 -24.27 12.72 -17.48
C LYS A 60 -24.49 11.23 -17.52
N ALA A 61 -23.61 10.50 -16.90
CA ALA A 61 -23.76 9.07 -16.73
C ALA A 61 -24.92 8.76 -15.76
N PRO A 62 -25.78 7.77 -16.07
CA PRO A 62 -26.71 7.26 -15.08
C PRO A 62 -25.95 6.73 -13.86
N SER A 63 -26.38 7.10 -12.66
CA SER A 63 -25.64 6.78 -11.40
C SER A 63 -25.43 5.28 -11.16
N THR A 64 -26.27 4.44 -11.74
CA THR A 64 -26.26 2.99 -11.56
C THR A 64 -25.25 2.24 -12.44
N ILE A 65 -24.76 2.86 -13.53
CA ILE A 65 -23.93 2.14 -14.52
C ILE A 65 -22.57 1.69 -13.98
N TRP A 66 -22.06 2.38 -12.95
CA TRP A 66 -20.73 2.18 -12.42
C TRP A 66 -20.57 0.87 -11.64
N THR A 67 -21.66 0.36 -11.09
CA THR A 67 -21.69 -0.82 -10.22
C THR A 67 -22.63 -1.92 -10.73
N ASP A 68 -23.41 -1.69 -11.79
CA ASP A 68 -24.31 -2.68 -12.36
C ASP A 68 -23.52 -3.77 -13.10
N PRO A 69 -23.53 -5.03 -12.63
CA PRO A 69 -22.77 -6.11 -13.24
C PRO A 69 -23.16 -6.39 -14.70
N ALA A 70 -24.42 -6.18 -15.08
CA ALA A 70 -24.89 -6.39 -16.43
C ALA A 70 -24.35 -5.32 -17.39
N VAL A 71 -24.33 -4.06 -16.94
CA VAL A 71 -23.75 -2.94 -17.69
C VAL A 71 -22.24 -3.13 -17.84
N LEU A 72 -21.53 -3.50 -16.78
CA LEU A 72 -20.09 -3.76 -16.83
C LEU A 72 -19.73 -4.95 -17.73
N ALA A 73 -20.52 -6.02 -17.68
CA ALA A 73 -20.33 -7.19 -18.58
C ALA A 73 -20.54 -6.77 -20.05
N ARG A 74 -21.59 -6.01 -20.34
CA ARG A 74 -21.85 -5.47 -21.67
C ARG A 74 -20.71 -4.55 -22.14
N GLY A 75 -20.25 -3.65 -21.27
CA GLY A 75 -19.12 -2.77 -21.56
C GLY A 75 -17.84 -3.52 -21.85
N ARG A 76 -17.57 -4.62 -21.13
CA ARG A 76 -16.42 -5.51 -21.37
C ARG A 76 -16.48 -6.17 -22.74
N GLU A 77 -17.65 -6.65 -23.18
CA GLU A 77 -17.83 -7.24 -24.50
C GLU A 77 -17.53 -6.23 -25.61
N ILE A 78 -18.08 -5.02 -25.49
CA ILE A 78 -17.85 -3.93 -26.45
C ILE A 78 -16.38 -3.54 -26.47
N TYR A 79 -15.76 -3.40 -25.30
CA TYR A 79 -14.36 -3.05 -25.16
C TYR A 79 -13.44 -4.07 -25.83
N ALA A 80 -13.65 -5.36 -25.58
CA ALA A 80 -12.86 -6.43 -26.17
C ALA A 80 -12.99 -6.44 -27.70
N ALA A 81 -14.18 -6.17 -28.22
CA ALA A 81 -14.45 -6.20 -29.67
C ALA A 81 -13.94 -4.95 -30.42
N LYS A 82 -13.97 -3.77 -29.79
CA LYS A 82 -13.81 -2.49 -30.50
C LYS A 82 -12.66 -1.61 -29.99
N CYS A 83 -12.19 -1.80 -28.75
CA CYS A 83 -11.25 -0.90 -28.09
C CYS A 83 -9.90 -1.55 -27.76
N ALA A 84 -9.91 -2.83 -27.38
CA ALA A 84 -8.73 -3.54 -26.88
C ALA A 84 -7.57 -3.61 -27.87
N ALA A 85 -7.87 -3.64 -29.19
CA ALA A 85 -6.85 -3.68 -30.22
C ALA A 85 -5.85 -2.50 -30.15
N CYS A 86 -6.33 -1.32 -29.71
CA CYS A 86 -5.52 -0.12 -29.53
C CYS A 86 -5.19 0.12 -28.05
N HIS A 87 -6.18 0.02 -27.17
CA HIS A 87 -6.04 0.37 -25.75
C HIS A 87 -5.47 -0.76 -24.89
N GLY A 88 -5.33 -1.99 -25.42
CA GLY A 88 -4.90 -3.19 -24.70
C GLY A 88 -6.03 -3.83 -23.89
N ASP A 89 -5.95 -5.13 -23.66
CA ASP A 89 -6.97 -5.91 -22.95
C ASP A 89 -7.23 -5.39 -21.51
N ARG A 90 -6.22 -4.74 -20.94
CA ARG A 90 -6.25 -4.18 -19.58
C ARG A 90 -6.22 -2.65 -19.56
N GLY A 91 -6.44 -2.00 -20.72
CA GLY A 91 -6.51 -0.56 -20.79
C GLY A 91 -5.20 0.20 -20.59
N ALA A 92 -4.03 -0.45 -20.77
CA ALA A 92 -2.74 0.18 -20.56
C ALA A 92 -2.24 1.04 -21.75
N GLY A 93 -3.02 1.13 -22.84
CA GLY A 93 -2.61 1.81 -24.07
C GLY A 93 -1.61 1.01 -24.91
N ASP A 94 -1.44 -0.27 -24.61
CA ASP A 94 -0.44 -1.20 -25.14
C ASP A 94 -1.03 -2.26 -26.08
N GLY A 95 -2.18 -1.99 -26.66
CA GLY A 95 -2.81 -2.90 -27.61
C GLY A 95 -1.92 -3.18 -28.84
N PRO A 96 -2.11 -4.33 -29.52
CA PRO A 96 -1.25 -4.72 -30.65
C PRO A 96 -1.18 -3.68 -31.77
N ALA A 97 -2.21 -2.87 -31.94
CA ALA A 97 -2.22 -1.79 -32.94
C ALA A 97 -1.55 -0.50 -32.42
N ALA A 98 -1.36 -0.33 -31.12
CA ALA A 98 -0.87 0.92 -30.54
C ALA A 98 0.52 1.33 -31.04
N ALA A 99 1.40 0.37 -31.31
CA ALA A 99 2.78 0.65 -31.72
C ALA A 99 2.86 1.50 -33.01
N GLY A 100 1.93 1.28 -33.94
CA GLY A 100 1.89 1.96 -35.25
C GLY A 100 1.11 3.29 -35.25
N LEU A 101 0.48 3.69 -34.15
CA LEU A 101 -0.37 4.88 -34.13
C LEU A 101 0.44 6.17 -33.98
N PRO A 102 0.11 7.24 -34.73
CA PRO A 102 0.74 8.54 -34.60
C PRO A 102 0.53 9.13 -33.20
N LEU A 103 -0.70 9.07 -32.69
CA LEU A 103 -1.06 9.45 -31.33
C LEU A 103 -1.32 8.17 -30.52
N LYS A 104 -0.54 7.97 -29.46
CA LYS A 104 -0.67 6.80 -28.60
C LYS A 104 -1.98 6.83 -27.81
N PRO A 105 -2.68 5.69 -27.65
CA PRO A 105 -3.82 5.61 -26.78
C PRO A 105 -3.40 5.89 -25.31
N PRO A 106 -4.20 6.66 -24.55
CA PRO A 106 -3.93 6.86 -23.13
C PRO A 106 -4.14 5.56 -22.35
N SER A 107 -3.52 5.48 -21.19
CA SER A 107 -3.73 4.38 -20.26
C SER A 107 -4.96 4.65 -19.39
N PHE A 108 -6.00 3.83 -19.51
CA PHE A 108 -7.17 3.86 -18.60
C PHE A 108 -6.86 3.34 -17.20
N ARG A 109 -5.64 2.88 -16.95
CA ARG A 109 -5.16 2.49 -15.63
C ARG A 109 -4.62 3.68 -14.83
N ASP A 110 -4.49 4.83 -15.46
CA ASP A 110 -4.14 6.07 -14.80
C ASP A 110 -5.40 6.66 -14.14
N VAL A 111 -5.54 6.38 -12.85
CA VAL A 111 -6.70 6.82 -12.05
C VAL A 111 -6.83 8.34 -12.05
N ALA A 112 -5.70 9.08 -12.00
CA ALA A 112 -5.71 10.53 -12.00
C ALA A 112 -6.30 11.06 -13.32
N MET A 113 -5.82 10.53 -14.46
CA MET A 113 -6.35 10.89 -15.77
C MET A 113 -7.84 10.52 -15.92
N VAL A 114 -8.23 9.34 -15.43
CA VAL A 114 -9.63 8.90 -15.50
C VAL A 114 -10.52 9.78 -14.63
N ALA A 115 -10.08 10.11 -13.42
CA ALA A 115 -10.81 10.95 -12.47
C ALA A 115 -10.87 12.44 -12.88
N GLU A 116 -9.92 12.91 -13.67
CA GLU A 116 -9.84 14.31 -14.09
C GLU A 116 -10.85 14.67 -15.17
N MET A 117 -11.37 13.66 -15.92
CA MET A 117 -12.28 13.88 -17.04
C MET A 117 -13.74 13.80 -16.63
N THR A 118 -14.58 14.75 -17.11
CA THR A 118 -16.03 14.73 -16.88
C THR A 118 -16.72 13.59 -17.62
N ASP A 119 -17.90 13.18 -17.14
CA ASP A 119 -18.78 12.24 -17.85
C ASP A 119 -19.04 12.71 -19.30
N ALA A 120 -19.28 14.00 -19.48
CA ALA A 120 -19.48 14.64 -20.78
C ALA A 120 -18.25 14.46 -21.69
N TYR A 121 -17.06 14.61 -21.15
CA TYR A 121 -15.82 14.40 -21.90
C TYR A 121 -15.67 12.94 -22.35
N TRP A 122 -15.87 11.97 -21.46
CA TRP A 122 -15.79 10.55 -21.79
C TRP A 122 -16.80 10.16 -22.88
N PHE A 123 -18.04 10.64 -22.72
CA PHE A 123 -19.10 10.35 -23.68
C PHE A 123 -18.81 10.97 -25.05
N TRP A 124 -18.33 12.21 -25.07
CA TRP A 124 -17.88 12.87 -26.30
C TRP A 124 -16.75 12.12 -26.98
N ARG A 125 -15.71 11.71 -26.23
CA ARG A 125 -14.55 11.01 -26.78
C ARG A 125 -14.93 9.68 -27.42
N VAL A 126 -15.77 8.89 -26.78
CA VAL A 126 -16.27 7.63 -27.36
C VAL A 126 -17.18 7.91 -28.56
N SER A 127 -17.98 8.96 -28.52
CA SER A 127 -18.89 9.29 -29.61
C SER A 127 -18.17 9.75 -30.87
N GLU A 128 -17.25 10.72 -30.78
CA GLU A 128 -16.63 11.38 -31.93
C GLU A 128 -15.21 10.85 -32.26
N GLY A 129 -14.60 10.13 -31.37
CA GLY A 129 -13.27 9.58 -31.59
C GLY A 129 -12.20 10.63 -31.91
N GLY A 130 -11.35 10.33 -32.86
CA GLY A 130 -10.26 11.20 -33.31
C GLY A 130 -10.67 12.29 -34.30
N ARG A 131 -11.94 12.35 -34.69
CA ARG A 131 -12.42 13.32 -35.71
C ARG A 131 -12.58 14.73 -35.18
N ALA A 132 -12.76 14.87 -33.87
CA ALA A 132 -12.96 16.16 -33.20
C ALA A 132 -11.63 16.82 -32.85
N GLU A 133 -11.56 18.16 -32.97
CA GLU A 133 -10.39 18.94 -32.50
C GLU A 133 -10.29 18.92 -30.96
N PRO A 134 -9.07 18.97 -30.42
CA PRO A 134 -7.76 19.07 -31.08
C PRO A 134 -7.15 17.72 -31.52
N TYR A 135 -7.90 16.64 -31.48
CA TYR A 135 -7.40 15.30 -31.74
C TYR A 135 -7.23 15.02 -33.23
N ALA A 136 -8.04 15.64 -34.09
CA ALA A 136 -7.90 15.59 -35.53
C ALA A 136 -6.55 16.18 -35.98
N SER A 137 -6.19 17.36 -35.47
CA SER A 137 -4.90 18.01 -35.73
C SER A 137 -3.71 17.21 -35.17
N LYS A 138 -3.92 16.41 -34.13
CA LYS A 138 -2.91 15.49 -33.56
C LYS A 138 -2.88 14.13 -34.26
N HIS A 139 -3.58 13.98 -35.39
CA HIS A 139 -3.66 12.73 -36.16
C HIS A 139 -4.16 11.52 -35.36
N SER A 140 -5.14 11.72 -34.48
CA SER A 140 -5.78 10.62 -33.76
C SER A 140 -6.54 9.73 -34.73
N THR A 141 -6.31 8.43 -34.64
CA THR A 141 -7.00 7.41 -35.44
C THR A 141 -8.12 6.70 -34.69
N MET A 142 -8.48 7.20 -33.49
CA MET A 142 -9.58 6.63 -32.70
C MET A 142 -10.89 6.71 -33.49
N PRO A 143 -11.61 5.59 -33.73
CA PRO A 143 -12.90 5.59 -34.42
C PRO A 143 -13.97 6.38 -33.65
N ALA A 144 -14.93 6.94 -34.39
CA ALA A 144 -16.15 7.50 -33.83
C ALA A 144 -17.20 6.39 -33.70
N TYR A 145 -17.84 6.29 -32.53
CA TYR A 145 -18.81 5.22 -32.26
C TYR A 145 -20.26 5.71 -32.11
N LYS A 146 -20.56 6.97 -32.39
CA LYS A 146 -21.91 7.50 -32.25
C LYS A 146 -22.93 6.84 -33.16
N ASP A 147 -22.50 6.40 -34.34
CA ASP A 147 -23.36 5.75 -35.33
C ASP A 147 -23.38 4.22 -35.17
N ASP A 148 -22.38 3.64 -34.48
CA ASP A 148 -22.20 2.20 -34.31
C ASP A 148 -22.71 1.66 -32.97
N LEU A 149 -22.74 2.51 -31.94
CA LEU A 149 -23.13 2.14 -30.58
C LEU A 149 -24.30 2.99 -30.11
N SER A 150 -25.27 2.34 -29.47
CA SER A 150 -26.35 3.07 -28.77
C SER A 150 -25.82 3.96 -27.66
N VAL A 151 -26.61 4.88 -27.14
CA VAL A 151 -26.27 5.70 -25.98
C VAL A 151 -25.91 4.82 -24.80
N ASP A 152 -26.70 3.79 -24.53
CA ASP A 152 -26.49 2.85 -23.41
C ASP A 152 -25.21 2.03 -23.60
N ASP A 153 -24.92 1.56 -24.80
CA ASP A 153 -23.68 0.83 -25.12
C ASP A 153 -22.43 1.72 -24.94
N ARG A 154 -22.52 3.01 -25.30
CA ARG A 154 -21.43 3.97 -25.06
C ARG A 154 -21.20 4.19 -23.57
N TRP A 155 -22.26 4.33 -22.79
CA TRP A 155 -22.13 4.41 -21.34
C TRP A 155 -21.61 3.12 -20.72
N ALA A 156 -22.02 1.95 -21.21
CA ALA A 156 -21.54 0.67 -20.74
C ALA A 156 -20.02 0.51 -20.95
N VAL A 157 -19.50 0.85 -22.13
CA VAL A 157 -18.06 0.78 -22.39
C VAL A 157 -17.26 1.80 -21.57
N ILE A 158 -17.81 2.99 -21.32
CA ILE A 158 -17.20 3.99 -20.43
C ILE A 158 -17.13 3.46 -18.99
N ALA A 159 -18.23 2.90 -18.48
CA ALA A 159 -18.24 2.28 -17.15
C ALA A 159 -17.18 1.17 -17.03
N TYR A 160 -17.03 0.33 -18.05
CA TYR A 160 -15.98 -0.68 -18.05
C TYR A 160 -14.57 -0.07 -18.14
N GLN A 161 -14.34 0.98 -18.92
CA GLN A 161 -13.04 1.70 -18.96
C GLN A 161 -12.67 2.26 -17.58
N HIS A 162 -13.62 2.83 -16.85
CA HIS A 162 -13.43 3.31 -15.48
C HIS A 162 -13.09 2.16 -14.54
N SER A 163 -13.72 1.00 -14.69
CA SER A 163 -13.41 -0.19 -13.87
C SER A 163 -11.99 -0.69 -14.05
N LEU A 164 -11.35 -0.42 -15.19
CA LEU A 164 -9.94 -0.78 -15.45
C LEU A 164 -8.94 0.03 -14.61
N SER A 165 -9.32 1.24 -14.19
CA SER A 165 -8.55 2.07 -13.26
C SER A 165 -8.89 1.78 -11.79
N GLY A 166 -9.96 1.05 -11.52
CA GLY A 166 -10.55 0.91 -10.18
C GLY A 166 -11.37 2.12 -9.76
N HIS A 167 -11.58 3.08 -10.66
CA HIS A 167 -12.42 4.26 -10.40
C HIS A 167 -13.90 3.91 -10.59
N VAL A 168 -14.70 4.16 -9.56
CA VAL A 168 -16.16 3.96 -9.59
C VAL A 168 -16.83 5.28 -9.21
N GLY A 169 -17.59 5.86 -10.13
CA GLY A 169 -18.38 7.06 -9.83
C GLY A 169 -18.62 7.95 -11.05
N ALA A 170 -19.62 8.82 -10.92
CA ALA A 170 -19.97 9.86 -11.87
C ALA A 170 -19.08 11.11 -11.65
N HIS A 171 -18.66 11.75 -12.72
CA HIS A 171 -17.92 13.01 -12.67
C HIS A 171 -18.83 14.16 -13.08
N THR A 172 -19.14 15.04 -12.15
CA THR A 172 -19.87 16.28 -12.43
C THR A 172 -18.93 17.47 -12.53
N THR A 173 -19.31 18.49 -13.31
CA THR A 173 -18.56 19.75 -13.40
C THR A 173 -18.39 20.44 -12.03
N ALA A 174 -19.27 20.19 -11.07
CA ALA A 174 -19.18 20.69 -9.70
C ALA A 174 -18.07 20.00 -8.91
N GLU A 175 -17.89 18.69 -9.10
CA GLU A 175 -16.82 17.91 -8.48
C GLU A 175 -15.45 18.25 -9.07
N HIS A 176 -15.40 18.58 -10.37
CA HIS A 176 -14.18 19.11 -10.98
C HIS A 176 -13.82 20.51 -10.47
N SER A 177 -14.80 21.39 -10.22
CA SER A 177 -14.55 22.68 -9.56
C SER A 177 -14.09 22.51 -8.11
N GLU A 178 -14.48 21.43 -7.45
CA GLU A 178 -14.02 21.11 -6.10
C GLU A 178 -12.66 20.42 -6.09
N MET A 179 -12.30 19.66 -7.13
CA MET A 179 -10.98 19.04 -7.27
C MET A 179 -9.94 19.95 -7.95
N ALA A 180 -10.35 20.80 -8.89
CA ALA A 180 -9.48 21.76 -9.58
C ALA A 180 -9.54 23.19 -9.01
N GLY A 181 -10.61 23.53 -8.35
CA GLY A 181 -10.78 24.80 -7.65
C GLY A 181 -10.50 24.59 -6.19
N THR A 182 -9.35 25.05 -5.78
CA THR A 182 -9.03 25.46 -4.43
C THR A 182 -10.21 26.12 -3.70
N ARG A 183 -11.20 25.32 -3.26
CA ARG A 183 -11.72 25.60 -1.94
C ARG A 183 -10.64 25.13 -1.00
N PRO A 184 -10.01 26.02 -0.23
CA PRO A 184 -9.21 25.59 0.87
C PRO A 184 -10.18 24.76 1.75
N HIS A 185 -9.99 23.41 1.81
CA HIS A 185 -10.38 22.74 3.02
C HIS A 185 -9.85 23.63 4.14
N PRO A 186 -10.63 23.95 5.20
CA PRO A 186 -10.11 24.73 6.28
C PRO A 186 -8.82 24.06 6.69
N GLU A 187 -7.70 24.65 6.27
CA GLU A 187 -6.38 24.16 6.64
C GLU A 187 -6.38 24.00 8.15
N PRO A 188 -5.96 22.85 8.67
CA PRO A 188 -5.69 22.77 10.09
C PRO A 188 -4.78 23.96 10.38
N ARG A 189 -5.17 24.84 11.29
CA ARG A 189 -4.35 25.97 11.75
C ARG A 189 -3.20 25.41 12.61
N GLY A 190 -2.30 24.76 11.96
CA GLY A 190 -1.00 24.29 12.36
C GLY A 190 -0.14 24.45 11.15
N GLU A 191 1.10 24.78 11.28
CA GLU A 191 2.06 25.18 10.27
C GLU A 191 1.79 24.56 8.90
N ALA A 192 1.52 25.40 7.90
CA ALA A 192 1.27 24.99 6.53
C ALA A 192 2.38 24.02 6.11
N PHE A 193 2.03 22.83 5.67
CA PHE A 193 2.98 21.88 5.09
C PHE A 193 3.60 22.53 3.85
N THR A 194 4.83 23.00 3.95
CA THR A 194 5.59 23.64 2.87
C THR A 194 6.52 22.70 2.15
N GLY A 195 6.54 21.40 2.51
CA GLY A 195 7.36 20.38 1.88
C GLY A 195 6.75 19.90 0.56
N GLN A 196 7.56 19.79 -0.48
CA GLN A 196 7.22 18.96 -1.64
C GLN A 196 7.23 17.50 -1.20
N TRP A 197 6.05 16.96 -1.01
CA TRP A 197 5.91 15.56 -0.70
C TRP A 197 5.64 14.77 -1.98
N THR A 198 6.63 13.98 -2.39
CA THR A 198 6.49 13.01 -3.46
C THR A 198 7.04 11.69 -2.95
N THR A 199 6.19 10.74 -2.70
CA THR A 199 6.60 9.40 -2.25
C THR A 199 7.47 8.71 -3.27
N ARG A 200 7.29 8.97 -4.58
CA ARG A 200 8.07 8.34 -5.65
C ARG A 200 9.54 8.68 -5.61
N ASP A 201 9.89 9.92 -5.30
CA ASP A 201 11.28 10.40 -5.34
C ASP A 201 12.06 10.00 -4.08
N HIS A 202 11.36 9.64 -3.00
CA HIS A 202 11.94 9.27 -1.72
C HIS A 202 11.83 7.77 -1.40
N ARG A 203 11.30 6.95 -2.31
CA ARG A 203 11.18 5.50 -2.07
C ARG A 203 12.57 4.88 -1.98
N TRP A 204 12.85 4.35 -0.80
CA TRP A 204 13.95 3.44 -0.63
C TRP A 204 13.72 2.20 -1.49
N GLN A 205 14.68 1.89 -2.37
CA GLN A 205 14.57 0.76 -3.29
C GLN A 205 15.77 -0.18 -3.10
N PRO A 206 15.72 -1.09 -2.12
CA PRO A 206 16.76 -2.08 -1.94
C PRO A 206 16.98 -2.88 -3.22
N ARG A 207 18.24 -3.10 -3.57
CA ARG A 207 18.62 -3.83 -4.79
C ARG A 207 19.42 -5.06 -4.44
N GLY A 208 19.13 -6.17 -5.12
CA GLY A 208 19.86 -7.41 -4.93
C GLY A 208 19.33 -8.53 -5.83
N PRO A 209 20.00 -9.68 -5.89
CA PRO A 209 19.58 -10.82 -6.70
C PRO A 209 18.24 -11.42 -6.23
N TRP A 210 17.83 -11.14 -5.00
CA TRP A 210 16.58 -11.56 -4.39
C TRP A 210 15.37 -10.75 -4.86
N LYS A 211 15.57 -9.53 -5.34
CA LYS A 211 14.46 -8.63 -5.69
C LYS A 211 13.44 -9.27 -6.62
N TRP A 212 12.16 -9.09 -6.32
CA TRP A 212 11.01 -9.65 -7.05
C TRP A 212 10.89 -11.19 -6.97
N ALA A 213 11.52 -11.84 -5.98
CA ALA A 213 11.43 -13.30 -5.84
C ALA A 213 10.00 -13.75 -5.52
N VAL A 214 9.27 -13.05 -4.64
CA VAL A 214 7.87 -13.37 -4.33
C VAL A 214 6.99 -13.27 -5.58
N MET A 215 7.14 -12.21 -6.37
CA MET A 215 6.37 -12.05 -7.60
C MET A 215 6.60 -13.20 -8.60
N ARG A 216 7.83 -13.70 -8.70
CA ARG A 216 8.18 -14.81 -9.61
C ARG A 216 7.83 -16.17 -9.05
N GLN A 217 8.08 -16.41 -7.79
CA GLN A 217 8.03 -17.73 -7.16
C GLN A 217 6.69 -18.01 -6.47
N LEU A 218 6.04 -16.96 -5.95
CA LEU A 218 4.80 -17.00 -5.19
C LEU A 218 3.81 -15.94 -5.71
N PRO A 219 3.43 -15.97 -7.00
CA PRO A 219 2.67 -14.88 -7.63
C PRO A 219 1.29 -14.64 -7.00
N GLN A 220 0.65 -15.66 -6.44
CA GLN A 220 -0.60 -15.48 -5.71
C GLN A 220 -0.36 -14.63 -4.46
N LEU A 221 0.64 -14.96 -3.64
CA LEU A 221 0.99 -14.18 -2.46
C LEU A 221 1.31 -12.72 -2.80
N TYR A 222 2.05 -12.48 -3.88
CA TYR A 222 2.34 -11.12 -4.34
C TYR A 222 1.07 -10.30 -4.58
N ARG A 223 0.04 -10.93 -5.13
CA ARG A 223 -1.26 -10.28 -5.39
C ARG A 223 -2.07 -10.05 -4.12
N GLU A 224 -1.99 -10.98 -3.14
CA GLU A 224 -2.61 -10.76 -1.83
C GLU A 224 -2.03 -9.51 -1.14
N PHE A 225 -0.71 -9.35 -1.18
CA PHE A 225 -0.05 -8.17 -0.62
C PHE A 225 -0.49 -6.87 -1.32
N ASN A 226 -0.66 -6.88 -2.64
CA ASN A 226 -1.18 -5.73 -3.36
C ASN A 226 -2.60 -5.36 -2.92
N GLY A 227 -3.43 -6.36 -2.62
CA GLY A 227 -4.78 -6.15 -2.10
C GLY A 227 -4.79 -5.62 -0.66
N ILE A 228 -3.86 -6.09 0.16
CA ILE A 228 -3.68 -5.62 1.55
C ILE A 228 -3.25 -4.15 1.59
N ASP A 229 -2.30 -3.73 0.75
CA ASP A 229 -1.88 -2.33 0.65
C ASP A 229 -3.06 -1.41 0.31
N PHE A 230 -3.91 -1.82 -0.64
CA PHE A 230 -5.16 -1.11 -0.93
C PHE A 230 -6.06 -1.03 0.31
N GLY A 231 -6.20 -2.14 1.03
CA GLY A 231 -7.08 -2.24 2.20
C GLY A 231 -6.71 -1.27 3.31
N HIS A 232 -5.43 -1.14 3.63
CA HIS A 232 -4.95 -0.20 4.64
C HIS A 232 -5.22 1.26 4.24
N ALA A 233 -4.84 1.65 3.04
CA ALA A 233 -5.03 3.01 2.56
C ALA A 233 -6.51 3.38 2.44
N HIS A 234 -7.33 2.48 1.88
CA HIS A 234 -8.77 2.71 1.70
C HIS A 234 -9.52 2.87 3.02
N LEU A 235 -9.15 2.09 4.06
CA LEU A 235 -9.74 2.23 5.38
C LEU A 235 -9.43 3.60 5.99
N ALA A 236 -8.17 3.99 6.05
CA ALA A 236 -7.76 5.25 6.65
C ALA A 236 -8.50 6.45 6.00
N GLU A 237 -8.57 6.47 4.67
CA GLU A 237 -9.30 7.51 3.93
C GLU A 237 -10.81 7.46 4.22
N THR A 238 -11.40 6.27 4.32
CA THR A 238 -12.82 6.10 4.61
C THR A 238 -13.16 6.60 6.01
N LEU A 239 -12.35 6.27 7.03
CA LEU A 239 -12.55 6.74 8.40
C LEU A 239 -12.46 8.26 8.53
N LEU A 240 -11.70 8.92 7.67
CA LEU A 240 -11.65 10.37 7.61
C LEU A 240 -12.92 10.99 7.01
N ARG A 241 -13.56 10.30 6.08
CA ARG A 241 -14.72 10.81 5.33
C ARG A 241 -16.05 10.51 5.98
N THR A 242 -16.17 9.37 6.65
CA THR A 242 -17.44 8.93 7.25
C THR A 242 -17.23 8.11 8.51
N GLN A 243 -18.24 8.16 9.39
CA GLN A 243 -18.34 7.33 10.58
C GLN A 243 -19.64 6.52 10.57
N GLU A 244 -20.36 6.51 9.45
CA GLU A 244 -21.60 5.77 9.28
C GLU A 244 -21.31 4.28 9.09
N PRO A 245 -21.87 3.39 9.97
CA PRO A 245 -21.56 1.96 9.95
C PRO A 245 -21.77 1.28 8.60
N ASP A 246 -22.86 1.62 7.90
CA ASP A 246 -23.18 1.01 6.60
C ASP A 246 -22.17 1.39 5.51
N ARG A 247 -21.65 2.62 5.55
CA ARG A 247 -20.60 3.06 4.61
C ARG A 247 -19.25 2.43 4.91
N ILE A 248 -18.95 2.27 6.19
CA ILE A 248 -17.72 1.54 6.61
C ILE A 248 -17.82 0.06 6.20
N GLU A 249 -18.98 -0.58 6.38
CA GLU A 249 -19.20 -1.97 5.93
C GLU A 249 -19.08 -2.09 4.40
N THR A 250 -19.63 -1.12 3.66
CA THR A 250 -19.48 -1.07 2.19
C THR A 250 -18.01 -0.99 1.80
N ALA A 251 -17.25 -0.06 2.38
CA ALA A 251 -15.81 0.08 2.11
C ALA A 251 -15.03 -1.19 2.46
N ARG A 252 -15.41 -1.85 3.56
CA ARG A 252 -14.83 -3.15 3.93
C ARG A 252 -15.03 -4.21 2.85
N LEU A 253 -16.24 -4.30 2.30
CA LEU A 253 -16.56 -5.24 1.23
C LEU A 253 -15.86 -4.89 -0.08
N GLU A 254 -15.73 -3.62 -0.42
CA GLU A 254 -14.95 -3.16 -1.58
C GLU A 254 -13.50 -3.63 -1.50
N VAL A 255 -12.90 -3.58 -0.31
CA VAL A 255 -11.54 -4.11 -0.10
C VAL A 255 -11.50 -5.63 -0.30
N VAL A 256 -12.48 -6.37 0.22
CA VAL A 256 -12.56 -7.82 0.02
C VAL A 256 -12.65 -8.16 -1.47
N ASP A 257 -13.51 -7.46 -2.20
CA ASP A 257 -13.68 -7.66 -3.65
C ASP A 257 -12.40 -7.32 -4.41
N PHE A 258 -11.70 -6.24 -4.00
CA PHE A 258 -10.41 -5.88 -4.59
C PHE A 258 -9.34 -6.96 -4.37
N ILE A 259 -9.22 -7.49 -3.14
CA ILE A 259 -8.31 -8.60 -2.84
C ILE A 259 -8.63 -9.82 -3.71
N PHE A 260 -9.91 -10.23 -3.78
CA PHE A 260 -10.33 -11.37 -4.60
C PHE A 260 -10.20 -11.13 -6.10
N SER A 261 -10.12 -9.90 -6.56
CA SER A 261 -9.77 -9.58 -7.96
C SER A 261 -8.32 -9.93 -8.31
N SER A 262 -7.51 -10.29 -7.30
CA SER A 262 -6.09 -10.65 -7.46
C SER A 262 -5.27 -9.57 -8.18
N PRO A 263 -5.15 -8.36 -7.64
CA PRO A 263 -4.55 -7.21 -8.32
C PRO A 263 -3.08 -7.47 -8.66
N PRO A 264 -2.69 -7.37 -9.95
CA PRO A 264 -1.35 -7.73 -10.40
C PRO A 264 -0.28 -6.67 -10.10
N VAL A 265 -0.72 -5.47 -9.70
CA VAL A 265 0.15 -4.31 -9.42
C VAL A 265 -0.26 -3.72 -8.07
N PRO A 266 0.69 -3.32 -7.21
CA PRO A 266 0.34 -2.63 -5.98
C PRO A 266 -0.34 -1.29 -6.30
N PRO A 267 -1.35 -0.90 -5.51
CA PRO A 267 -1.99 0.40 -5.65
C PRO A 267 -1.01 1.52 -5.36
N ASP A 268 -1.31 2.71 -5.84
CA ASP A 268 -0.65 3.93 -5.37
C ASP A 268 -1.41 4.42 -4.14
N GLU A 269 -0.84 4.19 -2.96
CA GLU A 269 -1.49 4.50 -1.68
C GLU A 269 -1.79 5.99 -1.50
N GLU A 270 -1.00 6.88 -2.13
CA GLU A 270 -1.28 8.32 -2.13
C GLU A 270 -2.56 8.67 -2.89
N GLN A 271 -2.83 7.93 -3.96
CA GLN A 271 -4.06 8.13 -4.72
C GLN A 271 -5.26 7.52 -4.01
N VAL A 272 -5.06 6.41 -3.31
CA VAL A 272 -6.14 5.74 -2.55
C VAL A 272 -6.50 6.54 -1.29
N ALA A 273 -5.52 7.10 -0.59
CA ALA A 273 -5.70 7.81 0.68
C ALA A 273 -5.10 9.24 0.65
N PRO A 274 -5.54 10.11 -0.27
CA PRO A 274 -4.92 11.42 -0.44
C PRO A 274 -5.08 12.36 0.76
N THR A 275 -6.19 12.26 1.50
CA THR A 275 -6.43 13.09 2.68
C THR A 275 -5.60 12.62 3.86
N PHE A 276 -5.55 11.30 4.11
CA PHE A 276 -4.73 10.72 5.17
C PHE A 276 -3.24 11.02 4.95
N ASN A 277 -2.76 10.79 3.73
CA ASN A 277 -1.36 11.00 3.38
C ASN A 277 -0.93 12.47 3.54
N ARG A 278 -1.79 13.43 3.21
CA ARG A 278 -1.49 14.86 3.45
C ARG A 278 -1.56 15.21 4.93
N MET A 279 -2.52 14.64 5.67
CA MET A 279 -2.72 14.93 7.09
C MET A 279 -1.60 14.36 7.94
N ALA A 280 -1.15 13.13 7.66
CA ALA A 280 -0.21 12.38 8.49
C ALA A 280 0.94 11.77 7.66
N TRP A 281 1.59 12.60 6.85
CA TRP A 281 2.64 12.17 5.93
C TRP A 281 3.83 11.47 6.63
N GLU A 282 4.11 11.82 7.88
CA GLU A 282 5.15 11.19 8.69
C GLU A 282 4.80 9.72 8.97
N VAL A 283 3.53 9.46 9.27
CA VAL A 283 3.02 8.09 9.44
C VAL A 283 3.04 7.34 8.11
N ALA A 284 2.56 7.96 7.03
CA ALA A 284 2.61 7.36 5.69
C ALA A 284 4.02 6.93 5.32
N LYS A 285 5.04 7.76 5.59
CA LYS A 285 6.45 7.39 5.39
C LYS A 285 6.92 6.24 6.27
N ALA A 286 6.53 6.22 7.55
CA ALA A 286 6.87 5.13 8.44
C ALA A 286 6.32 3.80 7.92
N PHE A 287 5.08 3.81 7.40
CA PHE A 287 4.45 2.66 6.76
C PHE A 287 5.17 2.25 5.46
N ASP A 288 5.38 3.19 4.54
CA ASP A 288 6.05 2.92 3.26
C ASP A 288 7.40 2.24 3.48
N TRP A 289 8.23 2.77 4.37
CA TRP A 289 9.56 2.22 4.58
C TRP A 289 9.54 0.88 5.30
N ALA A 290 8.65 0.68 6.26
CA ALA A 290 8.47 -0.59 6.92
C ALA A 290 7.91 -1.65 5.94
N HIS A 291 6.94 -1.30 5.11
CA HIS A 291 6.42 -2.18 4.06
C HIS A 291 7.51 -2.55 3.05
N ILE A 292 8.33 -1.58 2.59
CA ILE A 292 9.46 -1.87 1.68
C ILE A 292 10.48 -2.79 2.35
N PHE A 293 10.77 -2.59 3.65
CA PHE A 293 11.64 -3.48 4.42
C PHE A 293 11.07 -4.90 4.45
N HIS A 294 9.82 -5.07 4.88
CA HIS A 294 9.18 -6.38 4.96
C HIS A 294 9.00 -7.03 3.59
N ARG A 295 8.61 -6.29 2.54
CA ARG A 295 8.56 -6.83 1.18
C ARG A 295 9.93 -7.30 0.70
N SER A 296 11.00 -6.60 1.09
CA SER A 296 12.37 -7.02 0.78
C SER A 296 12.76 -8.31 1.51
N LEU A 297 12.29 -8.50 2.74
CA LEU A 297 12.50 -9.75 3.48
C LEU A 297 11.73 -10.92 2.87
N TYR A 298 10.47 -10.73 2.49
CA TYR A 298 9.71 -11.77 1.78
C TYR A 298 10.41 -12.19 0.49
N ASP A 299 10.91 -11.23 -0.30
CA ASP A 299 11.70 -11.52 -1.49
C ASP A 299 12.99 -12.27 -1.16
N LEU A 300 13.71 -11.86 -0.11
CA LEU A 300 14.94 -12.51 0.35
C LEU A 300 14.69 -13.98 0.70
N PHE A 301 13.67 -14.25 1.51
CA PHE A 301 13.38 -15.62 1.96
C PHE A 301 12.78 -16.50 0.85
N ALA A 302 12.09 -15.94 -0.13
CA ALA A 302 11.61 -16.64 -1.32
C ALA A 302 12.72 -16.84 -2.38
N SER A 303 13.87 -16.20 -2.24
CA SER A 303 14.94 -16.25 -3.24
C SER A 303 15.77 -17.53 -3.14
N ASP A 304 16.02 -18.15 -4.29
CA ASP A 304 16.97 -19.24 -4.51
C ASP A 304 18.37 -18.74 -4.93
N LYS A 305 18.52 -17.41 -5.12
CA LYS A 305 19.76 -16.79 -5.62
C LYS A 305 20.67 -16.24 -4.52
N VAL A 306 20.23 -16.30 -3.28
CA VAL A 306 20.98 -15.80 -2.12
C VAL A 306 21.30 -16.96 -1.19
N THR A 307 22.59 -17.22 -1.01
CA THR A 307 23.08 -18.28 -0.12
C THR A 307 23.22 -17.82 1.32
N ASP A 308 23.72 -16.61 1.54
CA ASP A 308 23.83 -15.99 2.86
C ASP A 308 22.69 -14.97 3.09
N LYS A 309 21.53 -15.50 3.47
CA LYS A 309 20.34 -14.67 3.74
C LYS A 309 20.51 -13.82 4.98
N GLU A 310 21.27 -14.30 5.97
CA GLU A 310 21.50 -13.56 7.22
C GLU A 310 22.30 -12.27 6.96
N ALA A 311 23.38 -12.33 6.19
CA ALA A 311 24.16 -11.14 5.85
C ALA A 311 23.34 -10.10 5.08
N VAL A 312 22.48 -10.54 4.16
CA VAL A 312 21.58 -9.64 3.42
C VAL A 312 20.52 -9.05 4.34
N TYR A 313 19.93 -9.84 5.24
CA TYR A 313 19.01 -9.37 6.26
C TYR A 313 19.62 -8.26 7.11
N ARG A 314 20.82 -8.49 7.68
CA ARG A 314 21.51 -7.50 8.52
C ARG A 314 21.78 -6.19 7.78
N LYS A 315 22.12 -6.28 6.50
CA LYS A 315 22.27 -5.09 5.66
C LYS A 315 20.94 -4.36 5.44
N LEU A 316 19.88 -5.07 5.11
CA LEU A 316 18.55 -4.49 4.91
C LEU A 316 18.03 -3.82 6.18
N LEU A 317 18.25 -4.46 7.33
CA LEU A 317 17.88 -3.90 8.63
C LEU A 317 18.65 -2.61 8.92
N ALA A 318 19.97 -2.60 8.73
CA ALA A 318 20.78 -1.40 8.93
C ALA A 318 20.34 -0.26 7.99
N ASP A 319 20.19 -0.55 6.68
CA ASP A 319 19.73 0.43 5.68
C ASP A 319 18.32 0.99 6.00
N TYR A 320 17.48 0.19 6.65
CA TYR A 320 16.14 0.61 7.09
C TYR A 320 16.22 1.51 8.33
N LEU A 321 17.00 1.12 9.34
CA LEU A 321 17.11 1.87 10.59
C LEU A 321 17.77 3.25 10.42
N ASP A 322 18.47 3.47 9.31
CA ASP A 322 18.98 4.80 8.93
C ASP A 322 17.87 5.77 8.46
N LYS A 323 16.64 5.30 8.28
CA LYS A 323 15.53 6.18 7.84
C LYS A 323 14.99 7.00 9.01
N PRO A 324 14.67 8.30 8.78
CA PRO A 324 14.16 9.17 9.85
C PRO A 324 12.86 8.69 10.51
N GLU A 325 11.97 8.05 9.74
CA GLU A 325 10.71 7.51 10.23
C GLU A 325 10.74 5.97 10.38
N ALA A 326 11.95 5.38 10.54
CA ALA A 326 12.07 3.95 10.84
C ALA A 326 11.39 3.60 12.17
N ILE A 327 10.59 2.55 12.15
CA ILE A 327 9.97 1.99 13.36
C ILE A 327 11.06 1.28 14.20
N THR A 328 10.95 1.39 15.51
CA THR A 328 11.93 0.80 16.43
C THR A 328 11.99 -0.72 16.31
N PRO A 329 13.20 -1.32 16.27
CA PRO A 329 13.40 -2.78 16.32
C PRO A 329 13.27 -3.33 17.75
N HIS A 330 13.05 -2.48 18.74
CA HIS A 330 12.81 -2.88 20.12
C HIS A 330 11.32 -3.14 20.30
N ARG A 331 10.99 -4.32 20.81
CA ARG A 331 9.60 -4.65 21.08
C ARG A 331 9.03 -3.72 22.12
N LEU A 332 8.00 -2.96 21.76
CA LEU A 332 7.27 -2.11 22.67
C LEU A 332 6.34 -2.96 23.54
N ASP A 333 6.07 -2.45 24.74
CA ASP A 333 5.06 -3.05 25.59
C ASP A 333 3.68 -2.87 24.91
N HIS A 334 3.13 -3.99 24.43
CA HIS A 334 1.83 -4.01 23.79
C HIS A 334 0.75 -3.36 24.64
N HIS A 335 0.76 -3.59 25.96
CA HIS A 335 -0.18 -2.95 26.87
C HIS A 335 0.11 -1.47 27.06
N GLY A 336 1.38 -1.09 27.23
CA GLY A 336 1.76 0.32 27.41
C GLY A 336 1.53 1.14 26.15
N ALA A 337 1.89 0.64 24.97
CA ALA A 337 1.77 1.36 23.71
C ALA A 337 0.32 1.45 23.21
N LEU A 338 -0.46 0.36 23.29
CA LEU A 338 -1.86 0.34 22.84
C LEU A 338 -2.83 0.91 23.89
N TRP A 339 -2.52 0.76 25.20
CA TRP A 339 -3.43 1.11 26.26
C TRP A 339 -3.09 2.42 26.98
N SER A 340 -2.00 3.09 26.62
CA SER A 340 -1.73 4.47 27.05
C SER A 340 -2.78 5.46 26.50
N PHE A 341 -3.46 5.07 25.42
CA PHE A 341 -4.66 5.71 24.91
C PHE A 341 -5.89 5.06 25.56
N THR A 342 -6.64 5.82 26.33
CA THR A 342 -7.93 5.38 26.91
C THR A 342 -8.95 4.97 25.85
N GLU A 343 -8.67 5.28 24.58
CA GLU A 343 -9.54 5.17 23.43
C GLU A 343 -9.25 3.97 22.53
N SER A 344 -8.23 3.17 22.86
CA SER A 344 -7.70 2.06 22.04
C SER A 344 -8.71 0.92 21.72
N LYS A 345 -9.97 1.12 22.01
CA LYS A 345 -11.05 0.19 21.71
C LYS A 345 -12.07 0.74 20.73
N ALA A 346 -11.99 2.04 20.41
CA ALA A 346 -13.06 2.72 19.71
C ALA A 346 -13.31 2.15 18.31
N PHE A 347 -12.25 1.91 17.56
CA PHE A 347 -12.35 1.31 16.22
C PHE A 347 -12.91 -0.12 16.29
N ARG A 348 -12.33 -0.95 17.13
CA ARG A 348 -12.75 -2.33 17.34
C ARG A 348 -14.20 -2.44 17.80
N ASP A 349 -14.60 -1.65 18.78
CA ASP A 349 -15.95 -1.73 19.35
C ASP A 349 -16.99 -1.21 18.35
N ARG A 350 -16.64 -0.22 17.54
CA ARG A 350 -17.56 0.39 16.58
C ARG A 350 -17.63 -0.35 15.26
N PHE A 351 -16.50 -0.87 14.77
CA PHE A 351 -16.37 -1.55 13.47
C PHE A 351 -15.69 -2.91 13.57
N PRO A 352 -16.22 -3.85 14.37
CA PRO A 352 -15.53 -5.09 14.73
C PRO A 352 -15.16 -5.96 13.52
N LYS A 353 -15.99 -6.01 12.48
CA LYS A 353 -15.67 -6.78 11.26
C LYS A 353 -14.49 -6.19 10.49
N PHE A 354 -14.43 -4.86 10.41
CA PHE A 354 -13.33 -4.21 9.69
C PHE A 354 -12.03 -4.33 10.46
N ASN A 355 -12.07 -4.12 11.78
CA ASN A 355 -10.94 -4.35 12.66
C ASN A 355 -10.37 -5.77 12.50
N THR A 356 -11.21 -6.79 12.54
CA THR A 356 -10.77 -8.18 12.38
C THR A 356 -10.26 -8.47 10.96
N GLN A 357 -10.79 -7.80 9.95
CA GLN A 357 -10.28 -7.93 8.59
C GLN A 357 -8.85 -7.40 8.47
N ILE A 358 -8.52 -6.28 9.11
CA ILE A 358 -7.15 -5.76 9.18
C ILE A 358 -6.24 -6.75 9.91
N TRP A 359 -6.71 -7.33 11.01
CA TRP A 359 -5.94 -8.34 11.71
C TRP A 359 -5.71 -9.61 10.90
N ALA A 360 -6.65 -9.96 10.00
CA ALA A 360 -6.43 -11.03 9.04
C ALA A 360 -5.30 -10.69 8.06
N TYR A 361 -5.16 -9.42 7.64
CA TYR A 361 -4.01 -8.97 6.83
C TYR A 361 -2.69 -9.17 7.58
N HIS A 362 -2.62 -8.69 8.81
CA HIS A 362 -1.44 -8.83 9.67
C HIS A 362 -1.10 -10.29 9.93
N TRP A 363 -2.12 -11.12 10.16
CA TRP A 363 -1.94 -12.56 10.32
C TRP A 363 -1.31 -13.21 9.09
N LEU A 364 -1.83 -12.92 7.88
CA LEU A 364 -1.25 -13.45 6.65
C LEU A 364 0.21 -13.00 6.48
N GLN A 365 0.46 -11.71 6.65
CA GLN A 365 1.80 -11.14 6.52
C GLN A 365 2.79 -11.77 7.50
N ALA A 366 2.37 -12.03 8.74
CA ALA A 366 3.18 -12.73 9.73
C ALA A 366 3.37 -14.21 9.37
N ALA A 367 2.29 -14.94 9.08
CA ALA A 367 2.29 -16.37 8.79
C ALA A 367 3.21 -16.75 7.61
N VAL A 368 3.29 -15.88 6.61
CA VAL A 368 4.16 -16.06 5.44
C VAL A 368 5.62 -16.25 5.83
N TYR A 369 6.13 -15.55 6.82
CA TYR A 369 7.51 -15.66 7.26
C TYR A 369 7.85 -17.07 7.76
N ASP A 370 7.01 -17.65 8.61
CA ASP A 370 7.26 -19.00 9.11
C ASP A 370 7.17 -20.04 7.98
N VAL A 371 6.24 -19.88 7.02
CA VAL A 371 6.20 -20.74 5.83
C VAL A 371 7.51 -20.66 5.04
N GLN A 372 8.06 -19.45 4.89
CA GLN A 372 9.32 -19.24 4.17
C GLN A 372 10.54 -19.84 4.89
N LEU A 373 10.46 -20.04 6.20
CA LEU A 373 11.50 -20.69 7.00
C LEU A 373 11.36 -22.22 7.05
N LEU A 374 10.20 -22.79 6.68
CA LEU A 374 9.97 -24.24 6.75
C LEU A 374 10.66 -25.06 5.64
N GLY A 375 11.31 -24.43 4.68
CA GLY A 375 11.98 -25.15 3.64
C GLY A 375 12.35 -24.33 2.41
N ASP A 376 12.71 -25.05 1.34
CA ASP A 376 13.04 -24.45 0.05
C ASP A 376 11.80 -23.89 -0.66
N ILE A 377 12.01 -23.26 -1.80
CA ILE A 377 10.94 -22.62 -2.56
C ILE A 377 9.84 -23.60 -3.00
N LYS A 378 10.16 -24.85 -3.26
CA LYS A 378 9.14 -25.86 -3.62
C LYS A 378 8.22 -26.13 -2.44
N ARG A 379 8.79 -26.23 -1.24
CA ARG A 379 8.00 -26.40 -0.02
C ARG A 379 7.15 -25.16 0.27
N GLN A 380 7.68 -23.97 0.06
CA GLN A 380 6.91 -22.74 0.18
C GLN A 380 5.72 -22.73 -0.81
N GLN A 381 5.95 -23.10 -2.07
CA GLN A 381 4.89 -23.19 -3.09
C GLN A 381 3.82 -24.21 -2.75
N GLU A 382 4.17 -25.28 -2.06
CA GLU A 382 3.20 -26.30 -1.60
C GLU A 382 2.34 -25.80 -0.42
N LEU A 383 2.96 -25.07 0.52
CA LEU A 383 2.29 -24.68 1.76
C LEU A 383 1.51 -23.37 1.64
N MET A 384 2.01 -22.42 0.85
CA MET A 384 1.44 -21.08 0.74
C MET A 384 -0.04 -21.05 0.34
N PRO A 385 -0.53 -21.89 -0.61
CA PRO A 385 -1.96 -21.93 -0.93
C PRO A 385 -2.86 -22.27 0.25
N LYS A 386 -2.39 -23.09 1.19
CA LYS A 386 -3.16 -23.46 2.39
C LYS A 386 -3.33 -22.26 3.33
N VAL A 387 -2.27 -21.48 3.50
CA VAL A 387 -2.26 -20.28 4.33
C VAL A 387 -3.15 -19.19 3.71
N ILE A 388 -3.05 -18.98 2.40
CA ILE A 388 -3.91 -18.05 1.67
C ILE A 388 -5.39 -18.48 1.74
N ALA A 389 -5.69 -19.77 1.59
CA ALA A 389 -7.07 -20.28 1.69
C ALA A 389 -7.67 -20.03 3.09
N PHE A 390 -6.88 -20.20 4.14
CA PHE A 390 -7.28 -19.90 5.51
C PHE A 390 -7.56 -18.41 5.70
N TYR A 391 -6.65 -17.54 5.24
CA TYR A 391 -6.82 -16.10 5.23
C TYR A 391 -8.09 -15.66 4.48
N HIS A 392 -8.35 -16.22 3.30
CA HIS A 392 -9.57 -15.98 2.53
C HIS A 392 -10.85 -16.36 3.29
N GLY A 393 -10.78 -17.36 4.13
CA GLY A 393 -11.89 -17.72 5.04
C GLY A 393 -12.23 -16.56 5.98
N TYR A 394 -11.22 -15.94 6.58
CA TYR A 394 -11.39 -14.78 7.46
C TYR A 394 -11.87 -13.51 6.75
N LEU A 395 -11.47 -13.30 5.50
CA LEU A 395 -11.99 -12.18 4.70
C LEU A 395 -13.51 -12.33 4.45
N ARG A 396 -13.97 -13.56 4.16
CA ARG A 396 -15.38 -13.84 3.93
C ARG A 396 -16.22 -13.76 5.21
N ARG A 397 -15.66 -14.19 6.33
CA ARG A 397 -16.31 -14.25 7.64
C ARG A 397 -15.34 -13.79 8.72
N PRO A 398 -15.18 -12.46 8.90
CA PRO A 398 -14.28 -11.93 9.92
C PRO A 398 -14.67 -12.43 11.31
N PRO A 399 -13.74 -13.06 12.06
CA PRO A 399 -13.99 -13.54 13.42
C PRO A 399 -14.03 -12.34 14.39
N VAL A 400 -15.20 -11.73 14.53
CA VAL A 400 -15.42 -10.51 15.33
C VAL A 400 -15.11 -10.67 16.83
N GLU A 401 -14.97 -11.89 17.28
CA GLU A 401 -14.53 -12.26 18.63
C GLU A 401 -13.03 -12.06 18.87
N TRP A 402 -12.22 -11.89 17.82
CA TRP A 402 -10.81 -11.52 17.98
C TRP A 402 -10.70 -10.12 18.52
N ARG A 403 -10.17 -10.01 19.71
CA ARG A 403 -10.07 -8.72 20.42
C ARG A 403 -8.69 -8.12 20.34
N PHE A 404 -7.70 -8.92 19.95
CA PHE A 404 -6.30 -8.50 19.94
C PHE A 404 -5.66 -8.78 18.59
N MET A 405 -4.76 -7.88 18.25
CA MET A 405 -3.94 -8.00 17.07
C MET A 405 -3.08 -9.29 17.15
N PRO A 406 -2.99 -10.08 16.07
CA PRO A 406 -2.08 -11.22 16.03
C PRO A 406 -0.62 -10.72 16.03
N MET A 407 0.09 -10.99 17.13
CA MET A 407 1.50 -10.65 17.26
C MET A 407 2.39 -11.68 16.57
N MET A 408 3.57 -11.26 16.11
CA MET A 408 4.52 -12.12 15.40
C MET A 408 4.90 -13.39 16.19
N PRO A 409 5.16 -13.37 17.51
CA PRO A 409 5.45 -14.59 18.26
C PRO A 409 4.31 -15.61 18.30
N GLU A 410 3.07 -15.15 18.12
CA GLU A 410 1.88 -16.03 18.09
C GLU A 410 1.62 -16.57 16.70
N ALA A 411 1.64 -15.71 15.70
CA ALA A 411 1.36 -16.07 14.31
C ALA A 411 2.51 -16.80 13.63
N ALA A 412 3.76 -16.34 13.86
CA ALA A 412 4.99 -16.81 13.23
C ALA A 412 6.15 -16.98 14.25
N PRO A 413 6.06 -17.94 15.18
CA PRO A 413 6.99 -18.08 16.30
C PRO A 413 8.45 -18.34 15.88
N ASN A 414 8.67 -19.06 14.77
CA ASN A 414 10.03 -19.36 14.31
C ASN A 414 10.73 -18.10 13.76
N PHE A 415 9.98 -17.28 13.01
CA PHE A 415 10.52 -16.03 12.50
C PHE A 415 10.81 -15.05 13.64
N ALA A 416 9.87 -14.89 14.56
CA ALA A 416 10.03 -14.00 15.71
C ALA A 416 11.26 -14.38 16.56
N LYS A 417 11.58 -15.68 16.67
CA LYS A 417 12.76 -16.17 17.38
C LYS A 417 14.07 -15.92 16.60
N GLN A 418 14.05 -16.08 15.27
CA GLN A 418 15.28 -15.98 14.46
C GLN A 418 15.59 -14.53 14.05
N PHE A 419 14.57 -13.70 13.86
CA PHE A 419 14.66 -12.31 13.38
C PHE A 419 13.86 -11.37 14.29
N PRO A 420 14.23 -11.28 15.58
CA PRO A 420 13.42 -10.56 16.59
C PRO A 420 13.28 -9.07 16.27
N GLU A 421 14.30 -8.44 15.66
CA GLU A 421 14.23 -7.02 15.30
C GLU A 421 13.19 -6.77 14.19
N ALA A 422 13.15 -7.63 13.17
CA ALA A 422 12.14 -7.51 12.11
C ALA A 422 10.73 -7.81 12.64
N ALA A 423 10.60 -8.80 13.53
CA ALA A 423 9.34 -9.09 14.19
C ALA A 423 8.84 -7.92 15.03
N ALA A 424 9.74 -7.26 15.78
CA ALA A 424 9.39 -6.09 16.57
C ALA A 424 8.99 -4.89 15.70
N ILE A 425 9.69 -4.63 14.60
CA ILE A 425 9.33 -3.58 13.63
C ILE A 425 7.92 -3.85 13.09
N PHE A 426 7.60 -5.09 12.75
CA PHE A 426 6.29 -5.48 12.26
C PHE A 426 5.20 -5.22 13.31
N ASP A 427 5.37 -5.74 14.51
CA ASP A 427 4.40 -5.59 15.60
C ASP A 427 4.18 -4.12 15.97
N ASN A 428 5.27 -3.35 16.11
CA ASN A 428 5.21 -1.93 16.45
C ASN A 428 4.51 -1.08 15.38
N LEU A 429 4.75 -1.38 14.09
CA LEU A 429 4.06 -0.71 12.98
C LEU A 429 2.55 -0.91 13.08
N HIS A 430 2.13 -2.14 13.37
CA HIS A 430 0.72 -2.49 13.41
C HIS A 430 0.04 -1.98 14.70
N MET A 431 0.77 -1.85 15.81
CA MET A 431 0.28 -1.14 16.99
C MET A 431 0.07 0.36 16.71
N LEU A 432 0.96 0.98 15.94
CA LEU A 432 0.77 2.37 15.49
C LEU A 432 -0.50 2.48 14.61
N HIS A 433 -0.74 1.49 13.75
CA HIS A 433 -1.95 1.42 12.92
C HIS A 433 -3.22 1.40 13.80
N ASP A 434 -3.30 0.45 14.73
CA ASP A 434 -4.44 0.35 15.66
C ASP A 434 -4.70 1.68 16.39
N ASN A 435 -3.66 2.34 16.85
CA ASN A 435 -3.79 3.60 17.57
C ASN A 435 -4.32 4.74 16.71
N PHE A 436 -3.86 4.88 15.47
CA PHE A 436 -4.41 5.95 14.65
C PHE A 436 -5.82 5.63 14.12
N ASP A 437 -6.18 4.37 13.90
CA ASP A 437 -7.55 3.98 13.57
C ASP A 437 -8.53 4.36 14.69
N ASP A 438 -8.12 4.19 15.94
CA ASP A 438 -8.89 4.67 17.10
C ASP A 438 -9.05 6.19 17.08
N ILE A 439 -7.98 6.94 16.82
CA ILE A 439 -8.03 8.41 16.69
C ILE A 439 -8.99 8.82 15.55
N LEU A 440 -8.90 8.17 14.41
CA LEU A 440 -9.76 8.46 13.26
C LEU A 440 -11.23 8.18 13.57
N THR A 441 -11.52 7.20 14.42
CA THR A 441 -12.87 6.74 14.78
C THR A 441 -13.54 7.61 15.87
N ARG A 442 -12.81 8.55 16.48
CA ARG A 442 -13.29 9.39 17.59
C ARG A 442 -13.46 10.85 17.19
N PRO A 443 -14.46 11.19 16.32
CA PRO A 443 -14.72 12.59 15.97
C PRO A 443 -15.20 13.44 17.13
N ASP A 444 -15.69 12.82 18.21
CA ASP A 444 -16.07 13.46 19.46
C ASP A 444 -14.86 14.01 20.24
N LEU A 445 -13.72 13.33 20.21
CA LEU A 445 -12.46 13.78 20.82
C LEU A 445 -11.60 14.57 19.82
N PHE A 446 -11.58 14.15 18.58
CA PHE A 446 -10.75 14.71 17.51
C PHE A 446 -11.62 15.24 16.36
N PRO A 447 -12.32 16.38 16.55
CA PRO A 447 -13.38 16.85 15.65
C PRO A 447 -12.88 17.42 14.32
N SER A 448 -11.59 17.67 14.18
CA SER A 448 -11.00 18.23 12.95
C SER A 448 -9.79 17.43 12.47
N LEU A 449 -9.43 17.58 11.19
CA LEU A 449 -8.19 17.00 10.66
C LEU A 449 -6.95 17.46 11.45
N GLY A 450 -6.92 18.73 11.87
CA GLY A 450 -5.84 19.26 12.70
C GLY A 450 -5.76 18.60 14.08
N ALA A 451 -6.90 18.35 14.72
CA ALA A 451 -6.95 17.64 16.00
C ALA A 451 -6.50 16.17 15.84
N LYS A 452 -6.96 15.49 14.79
CA LYS A 452 -6.53 14.12 14.45
C LYS A 452 -5.02 14.07 14.20
N ARG A 453 -4.49 14.99 13.37
CA ARG A 453 -3.07 15.10 13.10
C ARG A 453 -2.26 15.31 14.38
N ALA A 454 -2.68 16.23 15.24
CA ALA A 454 -1.99 16.52 16.49
C ALA A 454 -1.90 15.28 17.39
N ALA A 455 -3.01 14.56 17.56
CA ALA A 455 -3.05 13.32 18.34
C ALA A 455 -2.16 12.21 17.72
N ILE A 456 -2.19 12.05 16.41
CA ILE A 456 -1.34 11.07 15.70
C ILE A 456 0.15 11.42 15.88
N LEU A 457 0.52 12.69 15.75
CA LEU A 457 1.91 13.13 15.92
C LEU A 457 2.38 13.09 17.39
N GLU A 458 1.47 13.09 18.36
CA GLU A 458 1.79 12.89 19.76
C GLU A 458 2.22 11.44 20.06
N ILE A 459 1.57 10.46 19.43
CA ILE A 459 1.90 9.04 19.61
C ILE A 459 3.05 8.55 18.73
N LEU A 460 3.22 9.10 17.53
CA LEU A 460 4.22 8.64 16.58
C LEU A 460 5.65 8.51 17.16
N PRO A 461 6.15 9.45 17.98
CA PRO A 461 7.48 9.36 18.60
C PRO A 461 7.73 8.09 19.41
N ILE A 462 6.67 7.47 19.96
CA ILE A 462 6.77 6.21 20.73
C ILE A 462 7.28 5.06 19.85
N TYR A 463 6.96 5.11 18.57
CA TYR A 463 7.25 4.05 17.60
C TYR A 463 8.53 4.27 16.79
N LEU A 464 9.08 5.49 16.77
CA LEU A 464 10.22 5.83 15.91
C LEU A 464 11.56 5.43 16.53
N HIS A 465 12.37 4.68 15.78
CA HIS A 465 13.69 4.21 16.20
C HIS A 465 14.60 5.33 16.73
N ARG A 466 14.61 6.51 16.09
CA ARG A 466 15.46 7.66 16.48
C ARG A 466 15.21 8.17 17.90
N ASN A 467 14.06 7.84 18.49
CA ASN A 467 13.68 8.28 19.82
C ASN A 467 14.04 7.25 20.91
N HIS A 468 14.60 6.09 20.51
CA HIS A 468 15.01 5.02 21.39
C HIS A 468 16.53 4.92 21.45
N GLY A 469 17.09 4.86 22.67
CA GLY A 469 18.51 4.66 22.87
C GLY A 469 18.91 3.17 22.82
N ALA A 470 20.18 2.89 22.55
CA ALA A 470 20.70 1.51 22.55
C ALA A 470 20.55 0.77 23.91
N ASN A 471 20.24 1.51 24.98
CA ASN A 471 20.07 1.00 26.35
C ASN A 471 18.61 0.95 26.79
N ASP A 472 17.65 1.30 25.92
CA ASP A 472 16.24 1.20 26.25
C ASP A 472 15.85 -0.27 26.29
N ARG A 473 15.96 -0.86 27.48
CA ARG A 473 15.47 -2.21 27.73
C ARG A 473 13.98 -2.13 27.93
N TYR A 474 13.24 -2.52 26.93
CA TYR A 474 11.84 -2.84 27.13
C TYR A 474 11.76 -4.18 27.89
N PRO A 475 10.86 -4.28 28.89
CA PRO A 475 10.72 -5.51 29.64
C PRO A 475 10.44 -6.69 28.70
N ASP A 476 11.11 -7.80 28.95
CA ASP A 476 10.94 -9.02 28.19
C ASP A 476 9.46 -9.43 28.23
N PHE A 477 8.84 -9.66 27.08
CA PHE A 477 7.43 -10.00 26.96
C PHE A 477 7.05 -11.21 27.86
N HIS A 478 7.95 -12.18 27.97
CA HIS A 478 7.75 -13.37 28.78
C HIS A 478 7.77 -13.12 30.29
N GLU A 479 8.41 -12.06 30.78
CA GLU A 479 8.41 -11.73 32.20
C GLU A 479 7.08 -11.13 32.67
N ARG A 480 6.29 -10.55 31.75
CA ARG A 480 4.99 -9.92 32.05
C ARG A 480 3.78 -10.76 31.69
N GLU A 481 3.89 -11.78 30.86
CA GLU A 481 2.78 -12.70 30.53
C GLU A 481 2.16 -13.36 31.78
N GLY A 482 2.90 -13.50 32.85
CA GLY A 482 2.41 -14.02 34.12
C GLY A 482 1.66 -13.04 35.02
N GLN A 483 1.72 -11.72 34.75
CA GLN A 483 1.19 -10.72 35.67
C GLN A 483 0.10 -9.80 35.09
N GLY A 484 -0.09 -9.73 33.76
CA GLY A 484 -0.91 -8.68 33.12
C GLY A 484 -2.32 -9.06 32.70
N HIS A 485 -2.64 -10.35 32.60
CA HIS A 485 -3.89 -10.81 32.00
C HIS A 485 -4.93 -11.36 33.00
N ALA A 486 -4.62 -11.40 34.27
CA ALA A 486 -5.54 -11.88 35.30
C ALA A 486 -6.78 -10.97 35.40
N GLY A 487 -7.83 -11.32 34.65
CA GLY A 487 -9.13 -10.65 34.70
C GLY A 487 -9.61 -10.00 33.41
N MET A 488 -8.79 -9.95 32.35
CA MET A 488 -9.25 -9.52 31.03
C MET A 488 -9.74 -10.72 30.21
N ASP A 489 -10.95 -10.62 29.66
CA ASP A 489 -11.44 -11.55 28.65
C ASP A 489 -10.73 -11.23 27.32
N MET A 490 -9.62 -11.91 27.07
CA MET A 490 -8.80 -11.72 25.88
C MET A 490 -9.45 -12.28 24.60
N GLY A 491 -10.59 -12.98 24.74
CA GLY A 491 -11.19 -13.66 23.61
C GLY A 491 -10.30 -14.77 23.02
N PRO A 492 -10.73 -15.42 21.95
CA PRO A 492 -9.91 -16.42 21.26
C PRO A 492 -8.75 -15.70 20.53
N ARG A 493 -7.54 -16.25 20.63
CA ARG A 493 -6.40 -15.81 19.85
C ARG A 493 -6.47 -16.30 18.40
N PRO A 494 -5.91 -15.58 17.43
CA PRO A 494 -5.65 -16.10 16.12
C PRO A 494 -4.76 -17.36 16.19
N PRO A 495 -5.00 -18.39 15.35
CA PRO A 495 -4.14 -19.57 15.34
C PRO A 495 -2.76 -19.23 14.77
N SER A 496 -1.73 -19.94 15.23
CA SER A 496 -0.43 -19.89 14.57
C SER A 496 -0.50 -20.52 13.18
N VAL A 497 0.44 -20.15 12.30
CA VAL A 497 0.54 -20.79 10.99
C VAL A 497 0.76 -22.30 11.09
N HIS A 498 1.43 -22.78 12.13
CA HIS A 498 1.66 -24.21 12.36
C HIS A 498 0.36 -24.96 12.68
N GLU A 499 -0.54 -24.37 13.46
CA GLU A 499 -1.87 -24.95 13.72
C GLU A 499 -2.70 -25.04 12.44
N VAL A 500 -2.61 -24.02 11.57
CA VAL A 500 -3.27 -24.02 10.24
C VAL A 500 -2.71 -25.12 9.34
N LEU A 501 -1.38 -25.22 9.25
CA LEU A 501 -0.73 -26.21 8.40
C LEU A 501 -0.91 -27.65 8.89
N ALA A 502 -1.04 -27.85 10.23
CA ALA A 502 -1.35 -29.13 10.85
C ALA A 502 -2.84 -29.51 10.75
N GLY A 503 -3.72 -28.58 10.34
CA GLY A 503 -5.16 -28.79 10.31
C GLY A 503 -5.80 -28.84 11.70
N THR A 504 -5.15 -28.28 12.71
CA THR A 504 -5.64 -28.19 14.10
C THR A 504 -6.25 -26.83 14.41
N ALA A 505 -6.05 -25.85 13.54
CA ALA A 505 -6.73 -24.56 13.66
C ALA A 505 -8.24 -24.74 13.50
N PRO A 506 -9.06 -24.00 14.26
CA PRO A 506 -10.51 -23.98 14.03
C PRO A 506 -10.79 -23.55 12.59
N PRO A 507 -11.81 -24.12 11.94
CA PRO A 507 -12.20 -23.69 10.60
C PRO A 507 -12.45 -22.18 10.56
N SER A 508 -11.87 -21.50 9.57
CA SER A 508 -12.02 -20.03 9.40
C SER A 508 -13.46 -19.60 9.07
N ASP A 509 -14.34 -20.55 8.79
CA ASP A 509 -15.75 -20.36 8.47
C ASP A 509 -16.73 -20.69 9.60
N GLN A 510 -16.23 -21.12 10.76
CA GLN A 510 -17.06 -21.39 11.94
C GLN A 510 -16.84 -20.34 13.02
N PRO A 511 -17.91 -19.96 13.77
CA PRO A 511 -17.74 -19.12 14.95
C PRO A 511 -16.83 -19.83 15.94
N GLN A 512 -15.80 -19.14 16.41
CA GLN A 512 -14.88 -19.66 17.41
C GLN A 512 -15.66 -19.98 18.71
N PRO A 513 -15.39 -21.08 19.39
CA PRO A 513 -16.01 -21.35 20.67
C PRO A 513 -15.63 -20.24 21.67
N SER A 514 -16.62 -19.60 22.26
CA SER A 514 -16.39 -18.63 23.34
C SER A 514 -15.55 -19.27 24.43
N ALA A 515 -14.53 -18.56 24.91
CA ALA A 515 -13.72 -19.03 26.02
C ALA A 515 -14.62 -19.48 27.19
N PRO A 516 -14.31 -20.58 27.88
CA PRO A 516 -15.12 -21.04 28.99
C PRO A 516 -15.20 -19.93 30.04
N LYS A 517 -16.41 -19.46 30.34
CA LYS A 517 -16.64 -18.51 31.44
C LYS A 517 -16.02 -19.13 32.69
N ALA A 518 -15.07 -18.42 33.29
CA ALA A 518 -14.50 -18.81 34.57
C ALA A 518 -15.67 -19.04 35.53
N SER A 519 -15.85 -20.29 35.96
CA SER A 519 -16.88 -20.67 36.89
C SER A 519 -16.66 -19.89 38.17
N GLY A 520 -17.58 -18.99 38.48
CA GLY A 520 -17.55 -18.17 39.68
C GLY A 520 -17.29 -19.03 40.91
N ALA A 521 -16.21 -18.74 41.59
CA ALA A 521 -16.01 -19.15 42.95
C ALA A 521 -17.16 -18.54 43.79
N ARG A 522 -18.06 -19.39 44.23
CA ARG A 522 -19.07 -18.99 45.20
C ARG A 522 -18.34 -18.58 46.49
N ASP A 523 -18.48 -17.35 46.87
CA ASP A 523 -18.23 -16.89 48.22
C ASP A 523 -19.01 -17.80 49.21
N LYS A 524 -18.28 -18.48 50.06
CA LYS A 524 -18.77 -18.96 51.33
C LYS A 524 -17.90 -18.37 52.41
N HIS A 525 -18.55 -17.57 53.21
CA HIS A 525 -18.24 -16.95 54.49
C HIS A 525 -17.52 -15.62 54.49
#